data_109f0e21dd4b9158e63ab6706b01e496
#
_entry.id   109f0e21dd4b9158e63ab6706b01e496
#
_cell.length_a   1.000
_cell.length_b   1.000
_cell.length_c   1.000
_cell.angle_alpha   90.00
_cell.angle_beta   90.00
_cell.angle_gamma   90.00
#
_symmetry.space_group_name_H-M   'P 1'
#
loop_
_entity.id
_entity.type
_entity.pdbx_description
1 polymer ?
#
loop_
_entity_poly.entity_id
_entity_poly.type
_entity_poly.pdbx_seq_one_letter_code
_entity_poly.pdbx_strand_id
1 'polypeptide(L)'
;VNDGFYPLGSCTMKYNPKINEDMAALFSQIHPLQPEETVQGCLEVLHESEKLLGEITGMDAMTFQPAAGAHGEFTGLLLIKAYHARRNDAARTKIIVPDSAHGTNPASAVMAGFTVVNIPSGEDGCVDVEALRGAVGPDTAGLMLTNPNTVGIFDRNILEITRIVHDAGGLCYYDGANLNAVMGVVRPGDMGFDVIHLNLHKTFSTPHGGGGPGSGAVGCKEFLRCFLPGPVVTKDEAGYHLTAPEHSIGRVKDFYGNFSVVVKALTYILTLGREGIPEAARNAVLNANYMMKRLSEKYAMAYAGPCMHEFVMTLQDLKDATGCSAMDIAKGLLDHGIHPPTMYFPLIVHEALMVEPTETESQETMDEVCGVFLHLWDVAHDNPQALHDAPTRTPVRRLDEVGAARNPVLKYTPND
;
A
#
# COMPACT_ATOMS: atom_id res chain seq x y z
N VAL A 1 10.34 14.29 2.16
CA VAL A 1 8.99 14.14 2.74
C VAL A 1 8.69 15.24 3.76
N ASN A 2 9.62 15.58 4.63
CA ASN A 2 9.37 16.61 5.65
C ASN A 2 9.73 18.03 5.19
N ASP A 3 10.37 18.19 4.03
CA ASP A 3 10.88 19.45 3.53
C ASP A 3 10.32 19.83 2.14
N GLY A 4 9.45 19.01 1.56
CA GLY A 4 8.88 19.28 0.24
C GLY A 4 7.80 18.29 -0.16
N PHE A 5 7.06 18.65 -1.18
CA PHE A 5 5.98 17.85 -1.75
C PHE A 5 6.51 16.55 -2.39
N TYR A 6 5.88 15.45 -2.06
CA TYR A 6 6.30 14.12 -2.51
C TYR A 6 5.08 13.29 -2.96
N PRO A 7 4.54 13.54 -4.16
CA PRO A 7 3.25 13.01 -4.60
C PRO A 7 3.29 11.58 -5.14
N LEU A 8 4.16 10.74 -4.63
CA LEU A 8 4.37 9.38 -5.16
C LEU A 8 3.15 8.52 -4.87
N GLY A 9 2.31 8.31 -5.88
CA GLY A 9 1.10 7.50 -5.79
C GLY A 9 1.39 6.05 -5.39
N SER A 10 0.45 5.43 -4.68
CA SER A 10 0.56 4.09 -4.10
C SER A 10 1.64 3.91 -3.01
N CYS A 11 2.31 5.00 -2.61
CA CYS A 11 3.41 4.98 -1.63
C CYS A 11 3.14 5.76 -0.36
N THR A 12 2.14 6.64 -0.31
CA THR A 12 1.75 7.45 0.85
C THR A 12 2.95 8.14 1.52
N MET A 13 3.58 9.06 0.79
CA MET A 13 4.76 9.79 1.27
C MET A 13 4.32 11.04 2.02
N LYS A 14 3.93 10.88 3.29
CA LYS A 14 3.42 11.94 4.14
C LYS A 14 4.40 12.37 5.23
N TYR A 15 4.14 13.52 5.84
CA TYR A 15 4.90 13.99 6.99
C TYR A 15 4.89 12.95 8.12
N ASN A 16 6.07 12.67 8.66
CA ASN A 16 6.23 11.76 9.80
C ASN A 16 6.40 12.59 11.07
N PRO A 17 5.43 12.58 12.01
CA PRO A 17 5.54 13.34 13.25
C PRO A 17 6.79 12.95 14.03
N LYS A 18 7.59 13.93 14.46
CA LYS A 18 8.87 13.69 15.15
C LYS A 18 8.70 12.97 16.49
N ILE A 19 7.57 13.17 17.16
CA ILE A 19 7.23 12.45 18.38
C ILE A 19 7.27 10.92 18.21
N ASN A 20 7.03 10.41 16.99
CA ASN A 20 7.11 8.97 16.72
C ASN A 20 8.54 8.45 16.92
N GLU A 21 9.54 9.25 16.54
CA GLU A 21 10.96 8.91 16.75
C GLU A 21 11.34 8.97 18.24
N ASP A 22 10.88 10.00 18.95
CA ASP A 22 11.15 10.17 20.37
C ASP A 22 10.59 8.99 21.19
N MET A 23 9.37 8.55 20.87
CA MET A 23 8.76 7.40 21.55
C MET A 23 9.46 6.08 21.19
N ALA A 24 9.85 5.88 19.95
CA ALA A 24 10.61 4.70 19.55
C ALA A 24 11.99 4.63 20.23
N ALA A 25 12.63 5.78 20.48
CA ALA A 25 13.92 5.86 21.17
C ALA A 25 13.87 5.34 22.63
N LEU A 26 12.70 5.41 23.31
CA LEU A 26 12.52 4.87 24.65
C LEU A 26 12.74 3.35 24.72
N PHE A 27 12.60 2.65 23.61
CA PHE A 27 12.77 1.19 23.50
C PHE A 27 14.10 0.78 22.87
N SER A 28 15.09 1.69 22.79
CA SER A 28 16.39 1.41 22.16
C SER A 28 17.30 0.46 22.96
N GLN A 29 17.03 0.28 24.25
CA GLN A 29 17.85 -0.52 25.18
C GLN A 29 17.25 -1.91 25.41
N ILE A 30 16.72 -2.55 24.39
CA ILE A 30 16.11 -3.89 24.47
C ILE A 30 16.78 -4.86 23.50
N HIS A 31 16.68 -6.15 23.82
CA HIS A 31 17.13 -7.24 22.96
C HIS A 31 15.99 -8.25 22.78
N PRO A 32 15.71 -8.73 21.55
CA PRO A 32 14.55 -9.61 21.30
C PRO A 32 14.62 -10.98 21.99
N LEU A 33 15.78 -11.37 22.53
CA LEU A 33 15.95 -12.60 23.30
C LEU A 33 16.00 -12.36 24.83
N GLN A 34 15.62 -11.16 25.30
CA GLN A 34 15.47 -10.93 26.74
C GLN A 34 14.37 -11.81 27.33
N PRO A 35 14.51 -12.24 28.60
CA PRO A 35 13.43 -12.95 29.28
C PRO A 35 12.12 -12.15 29.29
N GLU A 36 11.01 -12.84 29.08
CA GLU A 36 9.67 -12.28 28.90
C GLU A 36 9.26 -11.35 30.03
N GLU A 37 9.60 -11.71 31.29
CA GLU A 37 9.34 -10.90 32.47
C GLU A 37 10.05 -9.55 32.47
N THR A 38 11.11 -9.39 31.69
CA THR A 38 11.89 -8.13 31.60
C THR A 38 11.41 -7.21 30.47
N VAL A 39 10.51 -7.67 29.60
CA VAL A 39 10.04 -6.95 28.41
C VAL A 39 8.53 -6.81 28.35
N GLN A 40 7.85 -6.86 29.50
CA GLN A 40 6.39 -6.76 29.60
C GLN A 40 5.81 -5.53 28.88
N GLY A 41 6.42 -4.37 29.02
CA GLY A 41 6.01 -3.15 28.30
C GLY A 41 6.16 -3.26 26.78
N CYS A 42 7.11 -4.05 26.27
CA CYS A 42 7.22 -4.31 24.83
C CYS A 42 6.10 -5.21 24.33
N LEU A 43 5.74 -6.23 25.12
CA LEU A 43 4.62 -7.13 24.81
C LEU A 43 3.28 -6.37 24.88
N GLU A 44 3.13 -5.47 25.85
CA GLU A 44 1.97 -4.57 25.92
C GLU A 44 1.84 -3.69 24.67
N VAL A 45 2.94 -3.12 24.18
CA VAL A 45 2.94 -2.36 22.90
C VAL A 45 2.42 -3.21 21.74
N LEU A 46 2.87 -4.45 21.61
CA LEU A 46 2.40 -5.35 20.55
C LEU A 46 0.91 -5.67 20.72
N HIS A 47 0.49 -5.97 21.94
CA HIS A 47 -0.91 -6.30 22.26
C HIS A 47 -1.86 -5.13 21.98
N GLU A 48 -1.53 -3.92 22.45
CA GLU A 48 -2.33 -2.73 22.22
C GLU A 48 -2.34 -2.32 20.74
N SER A 49 -1.21 -2.52 20.03
CA SER A 49 -1.15 -2.30 18.58
C SER A 49 -2.06 -3.27 17.81
N GLU A 50 -2.07 -4.54 18.18
CA GLU A 50 -3.00 -5.55 17.62
C GLU A 50 -4.46 -5.11 17.81
N LYS A 51 -4.81 -4.73 19.03
CA LYS A 51 -6.18 -4.31 19.39
C LYS A 51 -6.62 -3.06 18.61
N LEU A 52 -5.80 -2.01 18.58
CA LEU A 52 -6.15 -0.76 17.90
C LEU A 52 -6.20 -0.93 16.36
N LEU A 53 -5.25 -1.67 15.78
CA LEU A 53 -5.29 -1.95 14.35
C LEU A 53 -6.46 -2.89 14.00
N GLY A 54 -6.79 -3.85 14.88
CA GLY A 54 -8.00 -4.67 14.76
C GLY A 54 -9.26 -3.82 14.73
N GLU A 55 -9.37 -2.83 15.62
CA GLU A 55 -10.52 -1.89 15.65
C GLU A 55 -10.59 -1.05 14.35
N ILE A 56 -9.46 -0.55 13.86
CA ILE A 56 -9.41 0.25 12.62
C ILE A 56 -9.77 -0.59 11.39
N THR A 57 -9.40 -1.86 11.35
CA THR A 57 -9.54 -2.72 10.15
C THR A 57 -10.73 -3.67 10.21
N GLY A 58 -11.33 -3.89 11.38
CA GLY A 58 -12.35 -4.92 11.59
C GLY A 58 -11.79 -6.34 11.59
N MET A 59 -10.48 -6.51 11.88
CA MET A 59 -9.84 -7.82 12.07
C MET A 59 -9.81 -8.20 13.54
N ASP A 60 -9.79 -9.50 13.82
CA ASP A 60 -9.89 -10.05 15.17
C ASP A 60 -8.53 -10.41 15.77
N ALA A 61 -7.51 -10.59 14.93
CA ALA A 61 -6.15 -10.94 15.34
C ALA A 61 -5.12 -10.38 14.36
N MET A 62 -3.89 -10.11 14.85
CA MET A 62 -2.79 -9.63 14.03
C MET A 62 -1.44 -10.26 14.39
N THR A 63 -0.52 -10.22 13.40
CA THR A 63 0.90 -10.48 13.59
C THR A 63 1.71 -9.33 13.01
N PHE A 64 2.83 -9.02 13.67
CA PHE A 64 3.79 -8.00 13.21
C PHE A 64 5.07 -8.60 12.62
N GLN A 65 5.15 -9.93 12.49
CA GLN A 65 6.35 -10.61 12.02
C GLN A 65 6.78 -10.23 10.59
N PRO A 66 5.89 -10.07 9.61
CA PRO A 66 6.32 -9.76 8.25
C PRO A 66 7.11 -8.45 8.16
N ALA A 67 8.23 -8.48 7.43
CA ALA A 67 9.20 -7.39 7.39
C ALA A 67 8.72 -6.17 6.58
N ALA A 68 7.82 -6.40 5.61
CA ALA A 68 7.30 -5.37 4.69
C ALA A 68 6.03 -5.86 4.00
N GLY A 69 5.43 -5.01 3.13
CA GLY A 69 4.16 -5.29 2.46
C GLY A 69 4.13 -6.60 1.68
N ALA A 70 5.07 -6.81 0.75
CA ALA A 70 5.12 -8.05 -0.04
C ALA A 70 5.27 -9.31 0.84
N HIS A 71 5.99 -9.20 1.96
CA HIS A 71 6.07 -10.29 2.93
C HIS A 71 4.75 -10.48 3.70
N GLY A 72 4.01 -9.39 3.95
CA GLY A 72 2.66 -9.43 4.50
C GLY A 72 1.67 -10.09 3.52
N GLU A 73 1.74 -9.76 2.22
CA GLU A 73 0.96 -10.42 1.18
C GLU A 73 1.18 -11.94 1.18
N PHE A 74 2.45 -12.34 1.12
CA PHE A 74 2.83 -13.75 1.14
C PHE A 74 2.32 -14.46 2.41
N THR A 75 2.49 -13.83 3.57
CA THR A 75 2.02 -14.37 4.86
C THR A 75 0.50 -14.54 4.87
N GLY A 76 -0.26 -13.54 4.40
CA GLY A 76 -1.71 -13.62 4.31
C GLY A 76 -2.19 -14.76 3.40
N LEU A 77 -1.51 -14.97 2.27
CA LEU A 77 -1.80 -16.08 1.37
C LEU A 77 -1.45 -17.44 1.99
N LEU A 78 -0.40 -17.52 2.83
CA LEU A 78 -0.10 -18.73 3.59
C LEU A 78 -1.19 -19.06 4.63
N LEU A 79 -1.83 -18.05 5.25
CA LEU A 79 -3.01 -18.28 6.11
C LEU A 79 -4.17 -18.89 5.32
N ILE A 80 -4.48 -18.35 4.14
CA ILE A 80 -5.51 -18.90 3.24
C ILE A 80 -5.17 -20.34 2.86
N LYS A 81 -3.93 -20.59 2.51
CA LYS A 81 -3.46 -21.96 2.16
C LYS A 81 -3.59 -22.93 3.31
N ALA A 82 -3.18 -22.52 4.52
CA ALA A 82 -3.29 -23.35 5.73
C ALA A 82 -4.75 -23.66 6.08
N TYR A 83 -5.64 -22.69 5.94
CA TYR A 83 -7.08 -22.87 6.14
C TYR A 83 -7.67 -23.95 5.22
N HIS A 84 -7.41 -23.88 3.91
CA HIS A 84 -7.90 -24.87 2.96
C HIS A 84 -7.23 -26.25 3.19
N ALA A 85 -5.93 -26.29 3.46
CA ALA A 85 -5.22 -27.52 3.77
C ALA A 85 -5.78 -28.23 5.03
N ARG A 86 -6.10 -27.48 6.07
CA ARG A 86 -6.68 -28.02 7.32
C ARG A 86 -8.06 -28.65 7.09
N ARG A 87 -8.81 -28.17 6.12
CA ARG A 87 -10.12 -28.68 5.73
C ARG A 87 -10.04 -29.84 4.72
N ASN A 88 -8.83 -30.30 4.37
CA ASN A 88 -8.57 -31.30 3.33
C ASN A 88 -9.11 -30.88 1.94
N ASP A 89 -9.15 -29.58 1.64
CA ASP A 89 -9.65 -29.02 0.38
C ASP A 89 -8.48 -28.62 -0.54
N ALA A 90 -7.72 -29.64 -0.97
CA ALA A 90 -6.55 -29.44 -1.83
C ALA A 90 -6.89 -28.98 -3.26
N ALA A 91 -8.16 -29.00 -3.64
CA ALA A 91 -8.62 -28.55 -4.95
C ALA A 91 -8.55 -27.00 -5.09
N ARG A 92 -8.51 -26.27 -3.98
CA ARG A 92 -8.49 -24.81 -3.96
C ARG A 92 -7.09 -24.27 -4.20
N THR A 93 -6.78 -24.07 -5.46
CA THR A 93 -5.44 -23.67 -5.94
C THR A 93 -5.45 -22.33 -6.68
N LYS A 94 -6.62 -21.72 -6.88
CA LYS A 94 -6.77 -20.52 -7.70
C LYS A 94 -6.96 -19.27 -6.84
N ILE A 95 -6.13 -18.25 -7.08
CA ILE A 95 -6.32 -16.89 -6.57
C ILE A 95 -6.76 -15.99 -7.73
N ILE A 96 -7.84 -15.25 -7.52
CA ILE A 96 -8.35 -14.26 -8.46
C ILE A 96 -7.72 -12.90 -8.11
N VAL A 97 -7.28 -12.16 -9.13
CA VAL A 97 -6.62 -10.85 -8.99
C VAL A 97 -7.15 -9.90 -10.08
N PRO A 98 -7.64 -8.69 -9.76
CA PRO A 98 -7.98 -7.71 -10.78
C PRO A 98 -6.77 -7.25 -11.59
N ASP A 99 -6.99 -6.84 -12.85
CA ASP A 99 -5.95 -6.31 -13.74
C ASP A 99 -5.37 -4.97 -13.28
N SER A 100 -6.11 -4.24 -12.45
CA SER A 100 -5.67 -3.02 -11.78
C SER A 100 -4.80 -3.27 -10.54
N ALA A 101 -4.63 -4.52 -10.09
CA ALA A 101 -3.89 -4.82 -8.87
C ALA A 101 -2.40 -4.46 -8.98
N HIS A 102 -1.78 -4.18 -7.83
CA HIS A 102 -0.34 -4.00 -7.77
C HIS A 102 0.38 -5.29 -8.23
N GLY A 103 1.46 -5.13 -8.98
CA GLY A 103 2.21 -6.26 -9.56
C GLY A 103 2.76 -7.28 -8.56
N THR A 104 2.88 -6.92 -7.28
CA THR A 104 3.28 -7.84 -6.21
C THR A 104 2.19 -8.85 -5.85
N ASN A 105 0.90 -8.54 -6.04
CA ASN A 105 -0.19 -9.44 -5.68
C ASN A 105 -0.14 -10.78 -6.46
N PRO A 106 -0.10 -10.78 -7.80
CA PRO A 106 0.05 -12.03 -8.54
C PRO A 106 1.38 -12.73 -8.25
N ALA A 107 2.47 -11.98 -8.05
CA ALA A 107 3.78 -12.56 -7.71
C ALA A 107 3.75 -13.29 -6.36
N SER A 108 3.15 -12.68 -5.34
CA SER A 108 2.97 -13.28 -4.01
C SER A 108 2.09 -14.54 -4.06
N ALA A 109 1.02 -14.53 -4.88
CA ALA A 109 0.15 -15.68 -5.07
C ALA A 109 0.89 -16.87 -5.71
N VAL A 110 1.67 -16.62 -6.77
CA VAL A 110 2.52 -17.65 -7.40
C VAL A 110 3.55 -18.18 -6.41
N MET A 111 4.21 -17.31 -5.64
CA MET A 111 5.20 -17.72 -4.63
C MET A 111 4.58 -18.57 -3.52
N ALA A 112 3.33 -18.32 -3.15
CA ALA A 112 2.57 -19.17 -2.21
C ALA A 112 2.10 -20.50 -2.83
N GLY A 113 2.34 -20.70 -4.14
CA GLY A 113 2.01 -21.93 -4.87
C GLY A 113 0.56 -21.98 -5.38
N PHE A 114 -0.05 -20.82 -5.61
CA PHE A 114 -1.36 -20.71 -6.23
C PHE A 114 -1.24 -20.40 -7.74
N THR A 115 -2.29 -20.74 -8.48
CA THR A 115 -2.49 -20.29 -9.85
C THR A 115 -3.25 -18.98 -9.81
N VAL A 116 -2.78 -17.98 -10.59
CA VAL A 116 -3.42 -16.67 -10.68
C VAL A 116 -4.37 -16.61 -11.87
N VAL A 117 -5.57 -16.08 -11.64
CA VAL A 117 -6.55 -15.75 -12.68
C VAL A 117 -6.83 -14.26 -12.61
N ASN A 118 -6.47 -13.54 -13.65
CA ASN A 118 -6.77 -12.13 -13.76
C ASN A 118 -8.22 -11.91 -14.23
N ILE A 119 -8.90 -10.93 -13.64
CA ILE A 119 -10.20 -10.45 -14.08
C ILE A 119 -10.10 -9.00 -14.54
N PRO A 120 -10.85 -8.59 -15.57
CA PRO A 120 -10.80 -7.22 -16.08
C PRO A 120 -11.50 -6.25 -15.13
N SER A 121 -11.09 -4.98 -15.23
CA SER A 121 -11.84 -3.84 -14.72
C SER A 121 -12.85 -3.38 -15.75
N GLY A 122 -14.00 -2.87 -15.30
CA GLY A 122 -15.00 -2.21 -16.13
C GLY A 122 -14.54 -0.81 -16.59
N GLU A 123 -15.32 -0.17 -17.44
CA GLU A 123 -15.08 1.19 -17.94
C GLU A 123 -15.05 2.24 -16.79
N ASP A 124 -15.68 1.94 -15.67
CA ASP A 124 -15.68 2.77 -14.46
C ASP A 124 -14.47 2.50 -13.54
N GLY A 125 -13.56 1.62 -13.93
CA GLY A 125 -12.36 1.24 -13.16
C GLY A 125 -12.64 0.29 -11.99
N CYS A 126 -13.89 -0.13 -11.77
CA CYS A 126 -14.26 -1.13 -10.77
C CYS A 126 -14.08 -2.56 -11.31
N VAL A 127 -14.11 -3.54 -10.43
CA VAL A 127 -14.09 -4.97 -10.83
C VAL A 127 -15.30 -5.31 -11.68
N ASP A 128 -15.10 -5.97 -12.82
CA ASP A 128 -16.19 -6.56 -13.60
C ASP A 128 -16.79 -7.74 -12.83
N VAL A 129 -17.96 -7.53 -12.24
CA VAL A 129 -18.65 -8.51 -11.39
C VAL A 129 -19.07 -9.75 -12.19
N GLU A 130 -19.46 -9.60 -13.46
CA GLU A 130 -19.84 -10.76 -14.30
C GLU A 130 -18.61 -11.58 -14.68
N ALA A 131 -17.49 -10.94 -14.99
CA ALA A 131 -16.21 -11.63 -15.18
C ALA A 131 -15.79 -12.38 -13.90
N LEU A 132 -15.97 -11.76 -12.72
CA LEU A 132 -15.72 -12.43 -11.44
C LEU A 132 -16.60 -13.67 -11.26
N ARG A 133 -17.91 -13.56 -11.53
CA ARG A 133 -18.84 -14.70 -11.45
C ARG A 133 -18.44 -15.86 -12.36
N GLY A 134 -17.94 -15.55 -13.55
CA GLY A 134 -17.44 -16.53 -14.49
C GLY A 134 -16.10 -17.17 -14.07
N ALA A 135 -15.31 -16.48 -13.26
CA ALA A 135 -13.99 -16.92 -12.83
C ALA A 135 -14.01 -17.76 -11.54
N VAL A 136 -14.98 -17.55 -10.63
CA VAL A 136 -15.07 -18.31 -9.38
C VAL A 136 -15.58 -19.74 -9.59
N GLY A 137 -15.08 -20.67 -8.77
CA GLY A 137 -15.47 -22.07 -8.83
C GLY A 137 -14.99 -22.84 -7.61
N PRO A 138 -15.20 -24.18 -7.58
CA PRO A 138 -14.78 -25.02 -6.46
C PRO A 138 -13.27 -25.09 -6.25
N ASP A 139 -12.49 -24.64 -7.25
CA ASP A 139 -11.04 -24.53 -7.21
C ASP A 139 -10.54 -23.16 -6.73
N THR A 140 -11.45 -22.22 -6.45
CA THR A 140 -11.10 -20.88 -5.97
C THR A 140 -10.67 -20.93 -4.51
N ALA A 141 -9.40 -20.62 -4.25
CA ALA A 141 -8.86 -20.46 -2.90
C ALA A 141 -9.21 -19.07 -2.33
N GLY A 142 -9.17 -18.04 -3.16
CA GLY A 142 -9.51 -16.68 -2.72
C GLY A 142 -9.39 -15.62 -3.81
N LEU A 143 -9.66 -14.39 -3.39
CA LEU A 143 -9.52 -13.14 -4.15
C LEU A 143 -8.53 -12.24 -3.43
N MET A 144 -7.59 -11.64 -4.15
CA MET A 144 -6.77 -10.51 -3.66
C MET A 144 -7.29 -9.21 -4.28
N LEU A 145 -7.64 -8.25 -3.43
CA LEU A 145 -8.21 -6.98 -3.86
C LEU A 145 -7.71 -5.83 -2.98
N THR A 146 -7.55 -4.66 -3.60
CA THR A 146 -7.34 -3.37 -2.93
C THR A 146 -8.61 -2.53 -3.09
N ASN A 147 -9.10 -1.93 -2.02
CA ASN A 147 -10.25 -1.01 -2.10
C ASN A 147 -10.08 0.19 -1.14
N PRO A 148 -9.85 1.43 -1.64
CA PRO A 148 -9.82 1.83 -3.05
C PRO A 148 -8.72 1.14 -3.84
N ASN A 149 -8.97 0.96 -5.16
CA ASN A 149 -8.02 0.32 -6.06
C ASN A 149 -6.89 1.28 -6.49
N THR A 150 -5.93 0.78 -7.26
CA THR A 150 -4.75 1.53 -7.71
C THR A 150 -5.05 2.66 -8.71
N VAL A 151 -6.26 2.78 -9.21
CA VAL A 151 -6.68 3.94 -10.01
C VAL A 151 -7.41 5.01 -9.18
N GLY A 152 -7.42 4.85 -7.85
CA GLY A 152 -8.02 5.80 -6.91
C GLY A 152 -9.54 5.69 -6.78
N ILE A 153 -10.15 4.57 -7.15
CA ILE A 153 -11.61 4.37 -7.16
C ILE A 153 -12.01 3.38 -6.07
N PHE A 154 -13.07 3.74 -5.31
CA PHE A 154 -13.70 2.82 -4.37
C PHE A 154 -14.71 1.94 -5.10
N ASP A 155 -14.51 0.62 -5.08
CA ASP A 155 -15.41 -0.33 -5.69
C ASP A 155 -16.72 -0.40 -4.90
N ARG A 156 -17.80 0.07 -5.54
CA ARG A 156 -19.13 0.17 -4.92
C ARG A 156 -19.78 -1.18 -4.73
N ASN A 157 -19.35 -2.18 -5.49
CA ASN A 157 -19.91 -3.53 -5.48
C ASN A 157 -19.18 -4.44 -4.49
N ILE A 158 -18.34 -3.88 -3.62
CA ILE A 158 -17.44 -4.66 -2.76
C ILE A 158 -18.15 -5.75 -1.94
N LEU A 159 -19.33 -5.48 -1.40
CA LEU A 159 -20.11 -6.47 -0.64
C LEU A 159 -20.63 -7.62 -1.52
N GLU A 160 -20.93 -7.34 -2.78
CA GLU A 160 -21.30 -8.36 -3.75
C GLU A 160 -20.08 -9.19 -4.17
N ILE A 161 -18.97 -8.55 -4.44
CA ILE A 161 -17.69 -9.17 -4.81
C ILE A 161 -17.25 -10.17 -3.74
N THR A 162 -17.19 -9.77 -2.48
CA THR A 162 -16.77 -10.64 -1.38
C THR A 162 -17.75 -11.78 -1.18
N ARG A 163 -19.06 -11.54 -1.29
CA ARG A 163 -20.09 -12.58 -1.20
C ARG A 163 -19.92 -13.63 -2.31
N ILE A 164 -19.69 -13.22 -3.57
CA ILE A 164 -19.49 -14.17 -4.69
C ILE A 164 -18.33 -15.12 -4.39
N VAL A 165 -17.24 -14.62 -3.84
CA VAL A 165 -16.06 -15.44 -3.49
C VAL A 165 -16.36 -16.37 -2.32
N HIS A 166 -17.05 -15.88 -1.27
CA HIS A 166 -17.45 -16.67 -0.12
C HIS A 166 -18.46 -17.77 -0.49
N ASP A 167 -19.44 -17.46 -1.34
CA ASP A 167 -20.44 -18.44 -1.81
C ASP A 167 -19.77 -19.59 -2.59
N ALA A 168 -18.65 -19.31 -3.27
CA ALA A 168 -17.83 -20.33 -3.91
C ALA A 168 -16.89 -21.06 -2.93
N GLY A 169 -16.85 -20.65 -1.65
CA GLY A 169 -16.02 -21.21 -0.57
C GLY A 169 -14.56 -20.70 -0.55
N GLY A 170 -14.22 -19.66 -1.30
CA GLY A 170 -12.95 -18.96 -1.24
C GLY A 170 -12.91 -17.94 -0.10
N LEU A 171 -11.73 -17.37 0.14
CA LEU A 171 -11.51 -16.31 1.12
C LEU A 171 -11.13 -15.00 0.44
N CYS A 172 -11.41 -13.87 1.10
CA CYS A 172 -11.13 -12.54 0.60
C CYS A 172 -9.92 -11.93 1.31
N TYR A 173 -8.88 -11.62 0.54
CA TYR A 173 -7.68 -10.95 1.00
C TYR A 173 -7.70 -9.48 0.59
N TYR A 174 -7.52 -8.58 1.56
CA TYR A 174 -7.42 -7.15 1.35
C TYR A 174 -5.96 -6.70 1.30
N ASP A 175 -5.55 -6.12 0.20
CA ASP A 175 -4.28 -5.39 0.13
C ASP A 175 -4.46 -4.03 0.80
N GLY A 176 -4.04 -3.97 2.06
CA GLY A 176 -4.10 -2.79 2.91
C GLY A 176 -2.77 -2.02 2.94
N ALA A 177 -1.94 -2.15 1.91
CA ALA A 177 -0.71 -1.38 1.79
C ALA A 177 -0.96 0.11 2.00
N ASN A 178 -2.13 0.60 1.58
CA ASN A 178 -2.60 1.94 1.82
C ASN A 178 -4.04 1.93 2.36
N LEU A 179 -4.23 2.42 3.60
CA LEU A 179 -5.55 2.67 4.21
C LEU A 179 -5.88 4.17 4.27
N ASN A 180 -5.11 5.03 3.64
CA ASN A 180 -5.17 6.47 3.85
C ASN A 180 -6.54 7.06 3.52
N ALA A 181 -7.30 6.46 2.60
CA ALA A 181 -8.63 6.90 2.23
C ALA A 181 -9.76 6.36 3.13
N VAL A 182 -9.51 5.29 3.89
CA VAL A 182 -10.60 4.52 4.54
C VAL A 182 -10.44 4.36 6.05
N MET A 183 -9.25 4.58 6.62
CA MET A 183 -9.03 4.39 8.07
C MET A 183 -9.99 5.23 8.90
N GLY A 184 -10.70 4.57 9.82
CA GLY A 184 -11.70 5.22 10.67
C GLY A 184 -13.01 5.64 9.98
N VAL A 185 -13.16 5.37 8.68
CA VAL A 185 -14.37 5.65 7.87
C VAL A 185 -15.09 4.36 7.52
N VAL A 186 -14.39 3.39 6.95
CA VAL A 186 -14.90 2.03 6.73
C VAL A 186 -13.82 1.02 7.14
N ARG A 187 -14.25 -0.17 7.58
CA ARG A 187 -13.33 -1.22 8.00
C ARG A 187 -13.34 -2.36 6.98
N PRO A 188 -12.17 -2.79 6.47
CA PRO A 188 -12.08 -3.91 5.53
C PRO A 188 -12.80 -5.18 5.99
N GLY A 189 -12.71 -5.51 7.29
CA GLY A 189 -13.41 -6.67 7.86
C GLY A 189 -14.93 -6.59 7.72
N ASP A 190 -15.53 -5.39 7.75
CA ASP A 190 -16.97 -5.19 7.56
C ASP A 190 -17.38 -5.25 6.08
N MET A 191 -16.40 -5.06 5.16
CA MET A 191 -16.62 -5.27 3.72
C MET A 191 -16.54 -6.74 3.31
N GLY A 192 -16.29 -7.67 4.24
CA GLY A 192 -16.23 -9.10 3.98
C GLY A 192 -14.82 -9.64 3.70
N PHE A 193 -13.77 -8.89 4.04
CA PHE A 193 -12.42 -9.41 3.95
C PHE A 193 -12.04 -10.24 5.17
N ASP A 194 -11.35 -11.34 4.91
CA ASP A 194 -10.94 -12.34 5.92
C ASP A 194 -9.51 -12.16 6.39
N VAL A 195 -8.66 -11.64 5.50
CA VAL A 195 -7.23 -11.39 5.73
C VAL A 195 -6.87 -10.01 5.19
N ILE A 196 -5.99 -9.31 5.90
CA ILE A 196 -5.43 -8.02 5.47
C ILE A 196 -3.93 -7.99 5.74
N HIS A 197 -3.17 -7.30 4.90
CA HIS A 197 -1.87 -6.78 5.33
C HIS A 197 -1.88 -5.25 5.40
N LEU A 198 -0.99 -4.69 6.21
CA LEU A 198 -0.83 -3.26 6.41
C LEU A 198 0.63 -2.87 6.24
N ASN A 199 0.88 -1.78 5.52
CA ASN A 199 2.20 -1.16 5.51
C ASN A 199 2.23 -0.03 6.55
N LEU A 200 2.77 -0.31 7.75
CA LEU A 200 2.86 0.70 8.81
C LEU A 200 3.74 1.89 8.42
N HIS A 201 4.64 1.70 7.46
CA HIS A 201 5.49 2.73 6.87
C HIS A 201 4.80 3.56 5.76
N LYS A 202 3.49 3.41 5.58
CA LYS A 202 2.66 4.23 4.69
C LYS A 202 1.60 4.98 5.51
N THR A 203 0.41 4.45 5.62
CA THR A 203 -0.73 5.08 6.31
C THR A 203 -0.44 5.48 7.75
N PHE A 204 0.33 4.68 8.49
CA PHE A 204 0.61 4.93 9.92
C PHE A 204 1.88 5.75 10.15
N SER A 205 2.33 6.49 9.13
CA SER A 205 3.29 7.58 9.24
C SER A 205 4.63 7.18 9.87
N THR A 206 5.19 6.05 9.43
CA THR A 206 6.57 5.69 9.76
C THR A 206 7.47 5.83 8.54
N PRO A 207 8.76 6.19 8.69
CA PRO A 207 9.64 6.40 7.55
C PRO A 207 9.82 5.16 6.69
N HIS A 208 9.90 5.32 5.36
CA HIS A 208 10.30 4.25 4.42
C HIS A 208 11.79 3.87 4.56
N GLY A 209 12.62 4.78 5.04
CA GLY A 209 14.01 4.54 5.39
C GLY A 209 14.94 4.20 4.21
N GLY A 210 14.56 4.53 2.98
CA GLY A 210 15.42 4.31 1.81
C GLY A 210 15.70 2.84 1.49
N GLY A 211 14.72 1.96 1.72
CA GLY A 211 14.85 0.53 1.46
C GLY A 211 14.77 -0.36 2.72
N GLY A 212 14.31 0.15 3.76
CA GLY A 212 14.02 -0.39 5.08
C GLY A 212 13.79 0.75 5.99
N PRO A 213 13.54 0.74 7.28
CA PRO A 213 12.79 -0.27 7.98
C PRO A 213 11.30 -0.18 7.61
N GLY A 214 10.69 -1.28 7.23
CA GLY A 214 9.26 -1.37 6.96
C GLY A 214 8.55 -2.24 7.99
N SER A 215 7.25 -2.46 7.79
CA SER A 215 6.47 -3.48 8.49
C SER A 215 5.30 -3.89 7.60
N GLY A 216 4.99 -5.17 7.58
CA GLY A 216 3.88 -5.76 6.84
C GLY A 216 2.92 -6.48 7.80
N ALA A 217 2.39 -5.76 8.80
CA ALA A 217 1.45 -6.35 9.74
C ALA A 217 0.31 -7.07 9.01
N VAL A 218 -0.04 -8.28 9.46
CA VAL A 218 -1.11 -9.11 8.86
C VAL A 218 -2.20 -9.32 9.88
N GLY A 219 -3.43 -8.95 9.51
CA GLY A 219 -4.63 -9.18 10.30
C GLY A 219 -5.52 -10.24 9.69
N CYS A 220 -6.31 -10.91 10.51
CA CYS A 220 -7.26 -11.92 10.05
C CYS A 220 -8.52 -12.00 10.94
N LYS A 221 -9.55 -12.62 10.39
CA LYS A 221 -10.76 -12.97 11.15
C LYS A 221 -10.47 -14.10 12.14
N GLU A 222 -11.30 -14.21 13.19
CA GLU A 222 -11.12 -15.13 14.31
C GLU A 222 -10.88 -16.59 13.87
N PHE A 223 -11.59 -17.07 12.86
CA PHE A 223 -11.44 -18.47 12.39
C PHE A 223 -10.07 -18.76 11.75
N LEU A 224 -9.28 -17.73 11.45
CA LEU A 224 -7.91 -17.84 10.94
C LEU A 224 -6.84 -17.63 12.01
N ARG A 225 -7.18 -17.14 13.20
CA ARG A 225 -6.26 -16.83 14.30
C ARG A 225 -5.30 -18.00 14.61
N CYS A 226 -5.83 -19.22 14.60
CA CYS A 226 -5.03 -20.41 14.93
C CYS A 226 -3.88 -20.68 13.95
N PHE A 227 -3.91 -20.09 12.74
CA PHE A 227 -2.87 -20.26 11.71
C PHE A 227 -1.80 -19.16 11.76
N LEU A 228 -1.98 -18.09 12.53
CA LEU A 228 -1.01 -16.98 12.58
C LEU A 228 0.41 -17.48 12.82
N PRO A 229 1.43 -16.82 12.25
CA PRO A 229 2.81 -17.15 12.56
C PRO A 229 3.09 -16.93 14.05
N GLY A 230 3.63 -17.97 14.70
CA GLY A 230 3.97 -17.91 16.13
C GLY A 230 5.37 -17.39 16.41
N PRO A 231 5.61 -16.85 17.61
CA PRO A 231 4.64 -16.65 18.68
C PRO A 231 3.79 -15.40 18.46
N VAL A 232 2.61 -15.36 19.09
CA VAL A 232 1.73 -14.20 19.23
C VAL A 232 1.69 -13.77 20.70
N VAL A 233 1.35 -12.51 20.97
CA VAL A 233 1.20 -12.01 22.34
C VAL A 233 -0.19 -12.35 22.87
N THR A 234 -0.25 -12.95 24.05
CA THR A 234 -1.47 -13.18 24.81
C THR A 234 -1.40 -12.48 26.16
N LYS A 235 -2.54 -12.19 26.77
CA LYS A 235 -2.63 -11.56 28.09
C LYS A 235 -3.47 -12.39 29.03
N ASP A 236 -3.00 -12.55 30.27
CA ASP A 236 -3.76 -13.14 31.38
C ASP A 236 -3.57 -12.31 32.67
N GLU A 237 -3.94 -12.87 33.83
CA GLU A 237 -3.80 -12.21 35.13
C GLU A 237 -2.33 -12.00 35.54
N ALA A 238 -1.40 -12.82 35.05
CA ALA A 238 0.02 -12.73 35.36
C ALA A 238 0.77 -11.73 34.48
N GLY A 239 0.20 -11.34 33.34
CA GLY A 239 0.81 -10.37 32.43
C GLY A 239 0.67 -10.74 30.96
N TYR A 240 1.64 -10.34 30.15
CA TYR A 240 1.71 -10.60 28.72
C TYR A 240 2.67 -11.76 28.44
N HIS A 241 2.27 -12.67 27.56
CA HIS A 241 2.99 -13.90 27.27
C HIS A 241 3.13 -14.12 25.75
N LEU A 242 4.20 -14.81 25.37
CA LEU A 242 4.42 -15.26 23.99
C LEU A 242 3.94 -16.70 23.84
N THR A 243 2.88 -16.90 23.06
CA THR A 243 2.26 -18.22 22.86
C THR A 243 2.28 -18.62 21.40
N ALA A 244 2.40 -19.92 21.13
CA ALA A 244 2.29 -20.45 19.78
C ALA A 244 0.83 -20.79 19.45
N PRO A 245 0.27 -20.28 18.33
CA PRO A 245 -1.06 -20.70 17.87
C PRO A 245 -1.06 -22.20 17.53
N GLU A 246 -2.20 -22.87 17.76
CA GLU A 246 -2.31 -24.34 17.69
C GLU A 246 -1.94 -24.92 16.33
N HIS A 247 -2.32 -24.24 15.25
CA HIS A 247 -2.09 -24.65 13.86
C HIS A 247 -1.22 -23.66 13.11
N SER A 248 -0.33 -22.96 13.83
CA SER A 248 0.54 -21.93 13.27
C SER A 248 1.24 -22.39 12.00
N ILE A 249 1.30 -21.49 11.01
CA ILE A 249 2.13 -21.69 9.80
C ILE A 249 3.64 -21.66 10.09
N GLY A 250 4.03 -21.50 11.36
CA GLY A 250 5.42 -21.36 11.77
C GLY A 250 5.88 -19.90 11.80
N ARG A 251 7.18 -19.70 11.93
CA ARG A 251 7.76 -18.35 11.85
C ARG A 251 7.96 -17.96 10.40
N VAL A 252 7.55 -16.73 10.04
CA VAL A 252 7.78 -16.18 8.70
C VAL A 252 9.01 -15.27 8.68
N LYS A 253 9.46 -14.79 9.87
CA LYS A 253 10.66 -14.01 10.08
C LYS A 253 11.19 -14.22 11.50
N ASP A 254 12.48 -13.91 11.69
CA ASP A 254 13.08 -13.90 13.02
C ASP A 254 12.43 -12.84 13.92
N PHE A 255 12.37 -13.13 15.21
CA PHE A 255 11.85 -12.29 16.27
C PHE A 255 10.35 -11.95 16.10
N TYR A 256 9.96 -10.69 16.33
CA TYR A 256 8.57 -10.24 16.47
C TYR A 256 8.23 -9.11 15.48
N GLY A 257 8.93 -9.05 14.37
CA GLY A 257 8.81 -7.98 13.37
C GLY A 257 9.70 -6.77 13.66
N ASN A 258 9.45 -5.67 13.00
CA ASN A 258 10.20 -4.41 13.18
C ASN A 258 9.58 -3.61 14.32
N PHE A 259 9.96 -3.95 15.56
CA PHE A 259 9.34 -3.44 16.79
C PHE A 259 9.29 -1.90 16.85
N SER A 260 10.39 -1.21 16.52
CA SER A 260 10.42 0.25 16.53
C SER A 260 9.44 0.88 15.55
N VAL A 261 9.14 0.23 14.43
CA VAL A 261 8.11 0.66 13.47
C VAL A 261 6.71 0.50 14.08
N VAL A 262 6.48 -0.58 14.82
CA VAL A 262 5.20 -0.78 15.55
C VAL A 262 5.02 0.31 16.62
N VAL A 263 6.06 0.65 17.37
CA VAL A 263 6.01 1.75 18.36
C VAL A 263 5.63 3.07 17.69
N LYS A 264 6.27 3.40 16.56
CA LYS A 264 5.96 4.63 15.80
C LYS A 264 4.52 4.65 15.30
N ALA A 265 4.04 3.55 14.76
CA ALA A 265 2.64 3.43 14.32
C ALA A 265 1.66 3.55 15.48
N LEU A 266 1.93 2.90 16.61
CA LEU A 266 1.13 3.05 17.83
C LEU A 266 1.09 4.50 18.29
N THR A 267 2.26 5.18 18.32
CA THR A 267 2.35 6.59 18.69
C THR A 267 1.50 7.46 17.78
N TYR A 268 1.55 7.24 16.46
CA TYR A 268 0.71 7.93 15.49
C TYR A 268 -0.79 7.73 15.78
N ILE A 269 -1.22 6.49 16.01
CA ILE A 269 -2.61 6.15 16.31
C ILE A 269 -3.07 6.84 17.60
N LEU A 270 -2.27 6.79 18.66
CA LEU A 270 -2.59 7.42 19.95
C LEU A 270 -2.60 8.96 19.85
N THR A 271 -1.72 9.54 19.05
CA THR A 271 -1.65 10.99 18.85
C THR A 271 -2.89 11.53 18.12
N LEU A 272 -3.32 10.85 17.06
CA LEU A 272 -4.52 11.25 16.31
C LEU A 272 -5.81 10.88 17.05
N GLY A 273 -5.84 9.74 17.70
CA GLY A 273 -7.00 9.25 18.43
C GLY A 273 -8.22 8.99 17.53
N ARG A 274 -9.35 8.82 18.18
CA ARG A 274 -10.63 8.45 17.53
C ARG A 274 -11.12 9.49 16.51
N GLU A 275 -10.82 10.76 16.74
CA GLU A 275 -11.29 11.86 15.89
C GLU A 275 -10.31 12.15 14.75
N GLY A 276 -9.01 12.18 15.04
CA GLY A 276 -7.97 12.53 14.05
C GLY A 276 -7.77 11.47 12.97
N ILE A 277 -7.96 10.17 13.27
CA ILE A 277 -7.79 9.10 12.28
C ILE A 277 -8.79 9.25 11.11
N PRO A 278 -10.11 9.35 11.32
CA PRO A 278 -11.05 9.58 10.21
C PRO A 278 -10.91 10.97 9.58
N GLU A 279 -10.45 11.98 10.33
CA GLU A 279 -10.17 13.30 9.78
C GLU A 279 -9.01 13.24 8.80
N ALA A 280 -7.91 12.57 9.13
CA ALA A 280 -6.78 12.34 8.23
C ALA A 280 -7.23 11.66 6.93
N ALA A 281 -8.08 10.62 7.01
CA ALA A 281 -8.60 9.93 5.83
C ALA A 281 -9.45 10.86 4.94
N ARG A 282 -10.33 11.65 5.53
CA ARG A 282 -11.16 12.62 4.77
C ARG A 282 -10.32 13.69 4.12
N ASN A 283 -9.32 14.22 4.82
CA ASN A 283 -8.42 15.23 4.27
C ASN A 283 -7.55 14.68 3.14
N ALA A 284 -7.09 13.43 3.22
CA ALA A 284 -6.39 12.78 2.12
C ALA A 284 -7.25 12.72 0.84
N VAL A 285 -8.51 12.34 0.98
CA VAL A 285 -9.47 12.31 -0.14
C VAL A 285 -9.78 13.71 -0.65
N LEU A 286 -9.97 14.68 0.25
CA LEU A 286 -10.21 16.08 -0.13
C LEU A 286 -9.04 16.66 -0.93
N ASN A 287 -7.82 16.49 -0.46
CA ASN A 287 -6.62 16.99 -1.11
C ASN A 287 -6.43 16.38 -2.51
N ALA A 288 -6.63 15.07 -2.65
CA ALA A 288 -6.54 14.39 -3.94
C ALA A 288 -7.58 14.95 -4.94
N ASN A 289 -8.83 15.10 -4.53
CA ASN A 289 -9.88 15.67 -5.37
C ASN A 289 -9.63 17.15 -5.71
N TYR A 290 -9.08 17.91 -4.78
CA TYR A 290 -8.69 19.29 -5.02
C TYR A 290 -7.64 19.40 -6.14
N MET A 291 -6.54 18.67 -6.02
CA MET A 291 -5.50 18.66 -7.05
C MET A 291 -6.00 18.10 -8.38
N MET A 292 -6.72 16.99 -8.36
CA MET A 292 -7.31 16.39 -9.55
C MET A 292 -8.19 17.39 -10.30
N LYS A 293 -9.04 18.14 -9.60
CA LYS A 293 -9.91 19.16 -10.20
C LYS A 293 -9.12 20.28 -10.84
N ARG A 294 -8.04 20.76 -10.18
CA ARG A 294 -7.16 21.81 -10.72
C ARG A 294 -6.41 21.33 -11.96
N LEU A 295 -5.85 20.11 -11.91
CA LEU A 295 -5.07 19.56 -13.02
C LEU A 295 -5.95 19.15 -14.21
N SER A 296 -7.22 18.81 -13.98
CA SER A 296 -8.17 18.48 -15.06
C SER A 296 -8.50 19.65 -16.02
N GLU A 297 -8.00 20.85 -15.74
CA GLU A 297 -8.07 21.98 -16.65
C GLU A 297 -7.28 21.72 -17.95
N LYS A 298 -6.19 20.97 -17.88
CA LYS A 298 -5.30 20.69 -19.00
C LYS A 298 -4.97 19.21 -19.19
N TYR A 299 -4.85 18.42 -18.10
CA TYR A 299 -4.51 17.01 -18.14
C TYR A 299 -5.76 16.15 -18.18
N ALA A 300 -5.76 15.11 -19.01
CA ALA A 300 -6.82 14.12 -19.03
C ALA A 300 -6.72 13.20 -17.79
N MET A 301 -7.84 12.99 -17.11
CA MET A 301 -7.94 12.02 -16.03
C MET A 301 -8.28 10.64 -16.61
N ALA A 302 -7.66 9.58 -16.08
CA ALA A 302 -7.88 8.22 -16.55
C ALA A 302 -9.35 7.77 -16.39
N TYR A 303 -9.99 8.25 -15.31
CA TYR A 303 -11.38 7.93 -15.01
C TYR A 303 -12.17 9.19 -14.66
N ALA A 304 -13.46 9.19 -14.99
CA ALA A 304 -14.36 10.29 -14.68
C ALA A 304 -14.87 10.20 -13.22
N GLY A 305 -15.22 11.34 -12.64
CA GLY A 305 -15.79 11.43 -11.29
C GLY A 305 -14.75 11.68 -10.20
N PRO A 306 -15.18 11.73 -8.93
CA PRO A 306 -14.29 11.95 -7.80
C PRO A 306 -13.39 10.74 -7.54
N CYS A 307 -12.15 11.01 -7.14
CA CYS A 307 -11.21 9.98 -6.69
C CYS A 307 -11.26 9.81 -5.17
N MET A 308 -10.59 8.78 -4.67
CA MET A 308 -10.30 8.62 -3.25
C MET A 308 -9.02 9.39 -2.89
N HIS A 309 -8.02 8.77 -2.27
CA HIS A 309 -6.79 9.44 -1.79
C HIS A 309 -5.73 9.72 -2.87
N GLU A 310 -5.90 9.17 -4.04
CA GLU A 310 -5.00 9.32 -5.19
C GLU A 310 -5.80 9.33 -6.50
N PHE A 311 -5.19 9.85 -7.57
CA PHE A 311 -5.78 9.85 -8.91
C PHE A 311 -4.72 9.60 -9.97
N VAL A 312 -5.15 9.17 -11.14
CA VAL A 312 -4.28 8.87 -12.27
C VAL A 312 -4.62 9.76 -13.45
N MET A 313 -3.61 10.46 -13.95
CA MET A 313 -3.67 11.19 -15.22
C MET A 313 -3.14 10.30 -16.35
N THR A 314 -3.76 10.36 -17.52
CA THR A 314 -3.19 9.84 -18.76
C THR A 314 -2.59 10.99 -19.56
N LEU A 315 -1.34 10.83 -19.99
CA LEU A 315 -0.65 11.81 -20.81
C LEU A 315 -0.55 11.36 -22.27
N GLN A 316 -1.37 10.37 -22.67
CA GLN A 316 -1.34 9.84 -24.04
C GLN A 316 -1.63 10.93 -25.07
N ASP A 317 -2.69 11.74 -24.86
CA ASP A 317 -3.05 12.83 -25.78
C ASP A 317 -1.94 13.90 -25.86
N LEU A 318 -1.32 14.24 -24.73
CA LEU A 318 -0.19 15.17 -24.68
C LEU A 318 0.98 14.63 -25.50
N LYS A 319 1.31 13.37 -25.34
CA LYS A 319 2.38 12.70 -26.07
C LYS A 319 2.10 12.65 -27.57
N ASP A 320 0.88 12.34 -27.97
CA ASP A 320 0.48 12.28 -29.37
C ASP A 320 0.53 13.67 -30.04
N ALA A 321 0.20 14.72 -29.29
CA ALA A 321 0.20 16.10 -29.77
C ALA A 321 1.60 16.74 -29.82
N THR A 322 2.47 16.45 -28.85
CA THR A 322 3.73 17.20 -28.62
C THR A 322 5.00 16.34 -28.68
N GLY A 323 4.87 15.01 -28.59
CA GLY A 323 5.97 14.09 -28.39
C GLY A 323 6.46 13.97 -26.95
N CYS A 324 5.95 14.80 -26.02
CA CYS A 324 6.35 14.77 -24.61
C CYS A 324 5.60 13.66 -23.84
N SER A 325 6.32 12.72 -23.28
CA SER A 325 5.82 11.59 -22.50
C SER A 325 5.60 11.92 -21.03
N ALA A 326 5.01 11.00 -20.27
CA ALA A 326 4.92 11.06 -18.81
C ALA A 326 6.31 11.23 -18.16
N MET A 327 7.35 10.58 -18.72
CA MET A 327 8.73 10.72 -18.29
C MET A 327 9.24 12.16 -18.45
N ASP A 328 8.87 12.84 -19.55
CA ASP A 328 9.34 14.22 -19.82
C ASP A 328 8.73 15.20 -18.82
N ILE A 329 7.45 15.07 -18.50
CA ILE A 329 6.82 15.85 -17.42
C ILE A 329 7.45 15.55 -16.07
N ALA A 330 7.69 14.28 -15.75
CA ALA A 330 8.33 13.88 -14.50
C ALA A 330 9.75 14.46 -14.36
N LYS A 331 10.54 14.49 -15.43
CA LYS A 331 11.87 15.10 -15.42
C LYS A 331 11.79 16.63 -15.34
N GLY A 332 10.76 17.24 -15.93
CA GLY A 332 10.48 18.67 -15.76
C GLY A 332 10.17 19.05 -14.31
N LEU A 333 9.41 18.23 -13.57
CA LEU A 333 9.12 18.44 -12.15
C LEU A 333 10.40 18.51 -11.30
N LEU A 334 11.41 17.68 -11.59
CA LEU A 334 12.70 17.71 -10.89
C LEU A 334 13.40 19.06 -11.02
N ASP A 335 13.31 19.74 -12.15
CA ASP A 335 13.90 21.07 -12.35
C ASP A 335 13.18 22.15 -11.54
N HIS A 336 11.97 21.86 -11.04
CA HIS A 336 11.20 22.71 -10.12
C HIS A 336 11.31 22.27 -8.66
N GLY A 337 12.17 21.30 -8.34
CA GLY A 337 12.37 20.80 -6.98
C GLY A 337 11.24 19.89 -6.47
N ILE A 338 10.36 19.43 -7.36
CA ILE A 338 9.24 18.55 -7.02
C ILE A 338 9.63 17.10 -7.35
N HIS A 339 9.46 16.21 -6.38
CA HIS A 339 9.62 14.78 -6.63
C HIS A 339 8.53 14.30 -7.62
N PRO A 340 8.89 13.55 -8.68
CA PRO A 340 7.88 13.07 -9.63
C PRO A 340 6.87 12.14 -8.97
N PRO A 341 5.60 12.14 -9.45
CA PRO A 341 4.63 11.12 -9.10
C PRO A 341 5.03 9.73 -9.66
N THR A 342 4.28 8.70 -9.31
CA THR A 342 4.48 7.35 -9.88
C THR A 342 4.15 7.37 -11.37
N MET A 343 5.10 6.87 -12.18
CA MET A 343 4.98 6.86 -13.65
C MET A 343 4.68 5.46 -14.17
N TYR A 344 3.95 5.37 -15.30
CA TYR A 344 3.66 4.13 -16.02
C TYR A 344 2.99 3.05 -15.16
N PHE A 345 2.28 3.48 -14.13
CA PHE A 345 1.51 2.63 -13.24
C PHE A 345 0.19 3.34 -12.86
N PRO A 346 -0.94 2.64 -12.77
CA PRO A 346 -1.14 1.21 -13.08
C PRO A 346 -1.05 0.91 -14.59
N LEU A 347 -0.69 -0.33 -14.94
CA LEU A 347 -0.40 -0.74 -16.34
C LEU A 347 -1.60 -0.62 -17.29
N ILE A 348 -2.81 -0.57 -16.75
CA ILE A 348 -4.05 -0.39 -17.53
C ILE A 348 -4.24 1.04 -18.05
N VAL A 349 -3.41 2.00 -17.62
CA VAL A 349 -3.45 3.40 -18.06
C VAL A 349 -2.18 3.74 -18.84
N HIS A 350 -2.34 4.13 -20.09
CA HIS A 350 -1.22 4.54 -20.93
C HIS A 350 -0.66 5.92 -20.51
N GLU A 351 0.67 6.07 -20.55
CA GLU A 351 1.38 7.30 -20.14
C GLU A 351 0.88 7.83 -18.79
N ALA A 352 0.72 6.92 -17.83
CA ALA A 352 0.17 7.21 -16.52
C ALA A 352 1.11 8.07 -15.65
N LEU A 353 0.54 9.05 -14.96
CA LEU A 353 1.10 9.68 -13.77
C LEU A 353 0.09 9.56 -12.63
N MET A 354 0.47 8.87 -11.56
CA MET A 354 -0.36 8.66 -10.37
C MET A 354 0.09 9.60 -9.26
N VAL A 355 -0.83 10.41 -8.75
CA VAL A 355 -0.59 11.47 -7.76
C VAL A 355 -1.33 11.15 -6.47
N GLU A 356 -0.60 11.09 -5.36
CA GLU A 356 -1.12 10.98 -3.99
C GLU A 356 -0.58 12.16 -3.16
N PRO A 357 -1.36 13.24 -2.93
CA PRO A 357 -0.86 14.39 -2.16
C PRO A 357 -0.75 14.11 -0.66
N THR A 358 -1.54 13.20 -0.12
CA THR A 358 -1.74 12.92 1.30
C THR A 358 -2.51 14.01 2.05
N GLU A 359 -2.87 13.72 3.31
CA GLU A 359 -3.54 14.68 4.20
C GLU A 359 -2.61 15.74 4.79
N THR A 360 -1.29 15.54 4.67
CA THR A 360 -0.30 16.40 5.33
C THR A 360 0.10 17.62 4.52
N GLU A 361 -0.36 17.73 3.28
CA GLU A 361 -0.05 18.87 2.43
C GLU A 361 -1.00 20.05 2.65
N SER A 362 -0.45 21.25 2.61
CA SER A 362 -1.24 22.49 2.68
C SER A 362 -1.85 22.85 1.33
N GLN A 363 -2.92 23.66 1.36
CA GLN A 363 -3.51 24.18 0.13
C GLN A 363 -2.50 24.98 -0.69
N GLU A 364 -1.68 25.80 -0.04
CA GLU A 364 -0.66 26.62 -0.69
C GLU A 364 0.35 25.77 -1.44
N THR A 365 0.84 24.70 -0.82
CA THR A 365 1.76 23.73 -1.46
C THR A 365 1.10 23.08 -2.68
N MET A 366 -0.15 22.63 -2.54
CA MET A 366 -0.88 22.00 -3.64
C MET A 366 -1.14 22.98 -4.79
N ASP A 367 -1.41 24.26 -4.50
CA ASP A 367 -1.59 25.31 -5.52
C ASP A 367 -0.30 25.58 -6.28
N GLU A 368 0.83 25.66 -5.58
CA GLU A 368 2.15 25.82 -6.19
C GLU A 368 2.47 24.65 -7.13
N VAL A 369 2.29 23.43 -6.64
CA VAL A 369 2.56 22.20 -7.41
C VAL A 369 1.64 22.08 -8.63
N CYS A 370 0.34 22.36 -8.48
CA CYS A 370 -0.59 22.41 -9.61
C CYS A 370 -0.15 23.45 -10.64
N GLY A 371 0.30 24.63 -10.19
CA GLY A 371 0.85 25.68 -11.07
C GLY A 371 2.03 25.17 -11.90
N VAL A 372 2.95 24.42 -11.29
CA VAL A 372 4.09 23.82 -12.00
C VAL A 372 3.62 22.80 -13.03
N PHE A 373 2.72 21.87 -12.69
CA PHE A 373 2.17 20.93 -13.66
C PHE A 373 1.53 21.63 -14.86
N LEU A 374 0.67 22.63 -14.61
CA LEU A 374 0.00 23.37 -15.68
C LEU A 374 1.01 24.14 -16.54
N HIS A 375 2.07 24.68 -15.96
CA HIS A 375 3.18 25.31 -16.69
C HIS A 375 3.93 24.30 -17.58
N LEU A 376 4.24 23.11 -17.06
CA LEU A 376 4.93 22.08 -17.84
C LEU A 376 4.07 21.60 -19.03
N TRP A 377 2.74 21.59 -18.90
CA TRP A 377 1.83 21.33 -20.01
C TRP A 377 1.96 22.39 -21.12
N ASP A 378 2.06 23.69 -20.75
CA ASP A 378 2.30 24.77 -21.71
C ASP A 378 3.67 24.62 -22.37
N VAL A 379 4.72 24.33 -21.59
CA VAL A 379 6.07 24.09 -22.13
C VAL A 379 6.10 22.92 -23.12
N ALA A 380 5.32 21.85 -22.86
CA ALA A 380 5.22 20.73 -23.78
C ALA A 380 4.69 21.15 -25.16
N HIS A 381 3.77 22.12 -25.22
CA HIS A 381 3.21 22.65 -26.47
C HIS A 381 4.09 23.69 -27.13
N ASP A 382 4.65 24.60 -26.34
CA ASP A 382 5.38 25.76 -26.84
C ASP A 382 6.86 25.44 -27.16
N ASN A 383 7.49 24.58 -26.36
CA ASN A 383 8.91 24.21 -26.48
C ASN A 383 9.17 22.80 -25.94
N PRO A 384 8.70 21.74 -26.63
CA PRO A 384 8.88 20.34 -26.18
C PRO A 384 10.35 19.94 -25.96
N GLN A 385 11.28 20.56 -26.69
CA GLN A 385 12.71 20.26 -26.52
C GLN A 385 13.22 20.58 -25.12
N ALA A 386 12.69 21.60 -24.46
CA ALA A 386 13.07 21.93 -23.07
C ALA A 386 12.73 20.78 -22.10
N LEU A 387 11.63 20.06 -22.33
CA LEU A 387 11.26 18.91 -21.54
C LEU A 387 12.07 17.65 -21.91
N HIS A 388 12.40 17.46 -23.17
CA HIS A 388 13.31 16.38 -23.58
C HIS A 388 14.71 16.53 -22.99
N ASP A 389 15.18 17.78 -22.79
CA ASP A 389 16.46 18.07 -22.17
C ASP A 389 16.45 18.00 -20.63
N ALA A 390 15.25 18.07 -20.02
CA ALA A 390 15.09 17.97 -18.55
C ALA A 390 15.49 16.59 -18.00
N PRO A 391 16.04 16.50 -16.77
CA PRO A 391 16.31 17.61 -15.84
C PRO A 391 17.62 18.34 -16.19
N THR A 392 17.62 19.66 -16.02
CA THR A 392 18.78 20.51 -16.32
C THR A 392 19.43 21.10 -15.08
N ARG A 393 18.68 21.15 -13.97
CA ARG A 393 19.09 21.77 -12.69
C ARG A 393 19.59 20.75 -11.64
N THR A 394 19.46 19.47 -11.91
CA THR A 394 19.92 18.42 -10.99
C THR A 394 21.39 18.07 -11.27
N PRO A 395 22.14 17.54 -10.26
CA PRO A 395 23.54 17.12 -10.45
C PRO A 395 23.72 16.04 -11.54
N VAL A 396 22.70 15.20 -11.71
CA VAL A 396 22.69 14.11 -12.71
C VAL A 396 21.55 14.38 -13.68
N ARG A 397 21.85 14.31 -14.98
CA ARG A 397 20.85 14.43 -16.04
C ARG A 397 20.15 13.09 -16.31
N ARG A 398 19.54 12.90 -17.47
CA ARG A 398 18.91 11.63 -17.86
C ARG A 398 19.93 10.51 -17.82
N LEU A 399 19.52 9.42 -17.18
CA LEU A 399 20.29 8.18 -17.10
C LEU A 399 19.87 7.25 -18.25
N ASP A 400 20.79 6.37 -18.67
CA ASP A 400 20.44 5.26 -19.55
C ASP A 400 19.78 4.13 -18.73
N GLU A 401 18.50 4.33 -18.39
CA GLU A 401 17.72 3.38 -17.58
C GLU A 401 17.56 2.04 -18.30
N VAL A 402 17.42 2.07 -19.64
CA VAL A 402 17.26 0.87 -20.47
C VAL A 402 18.55 0.06 -20.51
N GLY A 403 19.67 0.72 -20.74
CA GLY A 403 20.99 0.08 -20.71
C GLY A 403 21.31 -0.51 -19.35
N ALA A 404 21.05 0.23 -18.28
CA ALA A 404 21.24 -0.23 -16.90
C ALA A 404 20.38 -1.47 -16.56
N ALA A 405 19.13 -1.52 -17.03
CA ALA A 405 18.25 -2.66 -16.80
C ALA A 405 18.63 -3.89 -17.63
N ARG A 406 19.04 -3.69 -18.89
CA ARG A 406 19.42 -4.80 -19.80
C ARG A 406 20.80 -5.35 -19.56
N ASN A 407 21.73 -4.48 -19.14
CA ASN A 407 23.15 -4.82 -18.94
C ASN A 407 23.63 -4.38 -17.55
N PRO A 408 23.08 -4.94 -16.46
CA PRO A 408 23.39 -4.49 -15.11
C PRO A 408 24.86 -4.75 -14.75
N VAL A 409 25.56 -3.72 -14.24
CA VAL A 409 26.90 -3.86 -13.67
C VAL A 409 26.75 -4.27 -12.20
N LEU A 410 26.97 -5.56 -11.91
CA LEU A 410 26.71 -6.15 -10.60
C LEU A 410 27.92 -6.08 -9.63
N LYS A 411 29.07 -5.63 -10.11
CA LYS A 411 30.29 -5.51 -9.30
C LYS A 411 30.87 -4.12 -9.47
N TYR A 412 31.27 -3.52 -8.36
CA TYR A 412 32.11 -2.35 -8.37
C TYR A 412 33.56 -2.78 -8.72
N THR A 413 34.11 -2.22 -9.78
CA THR A 413 35.54 -2.26 -10.09
C THR A 413 36.09 -0.87 -9.88
N PRO A 414 37.09 -0.68 -8.95
CA PRO A 414 37.74 0.62 -8.83
C PRO A 414 38.31 1.01 -10.21
N ASN A 415 38.09 2.26 -10.60
CA ASN A 415 38.79 2.81 -11.73
C ASN A 415 40.28 2.90 -11.35
N ASP A 416 41.17 2.33 -12.15
CA ASP A 416 42.60 2.45 -12.01
C ASP A 416 43.08 3.90 -12.23
#